data_9a1aa0286c3d3f3037bed4bd743c069d
#
_entry.id   9a1aa0286c3d3f3037bed4bd743c069d
#
_cell.length_a   1.000
_cell.length_b   1.000
_cell.length_c   1.000
_cell.angle_alpha   90.00
_cell.angle_beta   90.00
_cell.angle_gamma   90.00
#
_symmetry.space_group_name_H-M   'P 1'
#
loop_
_entity.id
_entity.type
_entity.pdbx_description
1 polymer ?
#
loop_
_entity_poly.entity_id
_entity_poly.type
_entity_poly.pdbx_seq_one_letter_code
_entity_poly.pdbx_strand_id
1 'polypeptide(L)'
;EWLTDYGNLRSNGYIPVGSTGHTAGAPGNPFFQNFVMCQNGLDAALAGTDLEVGLYIPGLADWAGMISVGGYAYGNSRYDWSAGPQAGEDIVPWFGGVYTRLDMTFIQNWDFSLQANNDSYFDWTGFARLTYRMGGSRRRNVPDQVEQPMMRNEHIVRAHQTPIVALNHDNGNQPWRVIHVNNTATPVGNGTAEAPFTNIVAANAAATNPYDIVVVAQGNSRVNLDPASSAYGDISNPYGGTFTPLAANQYFIGQGAAFFIPTSTCGPIDIGGLAGPRPVLSNPTGASINLAGGLVTSNFDIVNSAIGIGSAGNLSAPGPGGRPSVATDIDIYRTDPAARTQGIVINNASGEAIFRDVNIGKQVTLPDGTVENWTMTDGSIVVNGGAPVIDFADGTILNTQENILEVANTLGGEVILTANPGQPFLETGDGVLVSNAAGDVTVKNAVPGSPSMIIDSQQDGIRVVNSSGTQTFDDVVIVAAGGPGFAGVNLQNNPGTSNFNNLDITTVNSIGFLAANDN
;
A
#
# COMPACT_ATOMS: atom_id res chain seq x y z
N GLU A 1 20.52 -50.77 12.41
CA GLU A 1 19.89 -51.95 11.79
C GLU A 1 20.41 -53.23 12.45
N TRP A 2 19.49 -54.13 12.81
CA TRP A 2 19.77 -55.45 13.34
C TRP A 2 19.17 -56.51 12.40
N LEU A 3 20.00 -57.41 11.91
CA LEU A 3 19.67 -58.41 10.88
C LEU A 3 19.64 -59.82 11.46
N THR A 4 18.66 -60.61 11.03
CA THR A 4 18.56 -62.04 11.33
C THR A 4 18.20 -62.79 10.06
N ASP A 5 18.32 -64.13 10.08
CA ASP A 5 17.88 -64.99 8.97
C ASP A 5 16.36 -64.96 8.71
N TYR A 6 15.58 -64.45 9.65
CA TYR A 6 14.12 -64.42 9.57
C TYR A 6 13.53 -63.03 9.30
N GLY A 7 14.37 -61.98 9.47
CA GLY A 7 13.90 -60.60 9.30
C GLY A 7 14.89 -59.60 9.86
N ASN A 8 14.45 -58.35 9.98
CA ASN A 8 15.28 -57.26 10.44
C ASN A 8 14.52 -56.28 11.36
N LEU A 9 15.30 -55.54 12.13
CA LEU A 9 14.85 -54.36 12.89
C LEU A 9 15.67 -53.17 12.43
N ARG A 10 15.01 -52.06 12.06
CA ARG A 10 15.64 -50.86 11.59
C ARG A 10 15.14 -49.63 12.35
N SER A 11 16.03 -48.71 12.59
CA SER A 11 15.68 -47.37 13.07
C SER A 11 16.52 -46.35 12.32
N ASN A 12 15.90 -45.29 11.88
CA ASN A 12 16.55 -44.14 11.20
C ASN A 12 16.19 -42.85 11.90
N GLY A 13 17.12 -41.91 11.86
CA GLY A 13 16.91 -40.51 12.25
C GLY A 13 17.14 -39.60 11.07
N TYR A 14 16.31 -38.61 10.91
CA TYR A 14 16.35 -37.64 9.81
C TYR A 14 16.54 -36.26 10.39
N ILE A 15 17.59 -35.57 9.98
CA ILE A 15 17.89 -34.20 10.38
C ILE A 15 18.06 -33.38 9.12
N PRO A 16 17.14 -32.46 8.81
CA PRO A 16 17.31 -31.56 7.69
C PRO A 16 18.54 -30.67 7.90
N VAL A 17 19.35 -30.51 6.85
CA VAL A 17 20.57 -29.68 6.86
C VAL A 17 20.49 -28.64 5.75
N GLY A 18 21.06 -27.46 5.97
CA GLY A 18 21.03 -26.36 5.02
C GLY A 18 19.72 -25.56 5.10
N SER A 19 19.27 -25.02 3.98
CA SER A 19 18.00 -24.30 3.88
C SER A 19 16.84 -25.30 3.97
N THR A 20 16.18 -25.35 5.11
CA THR A 20 15.18 -26.38 5.44
C THR A 20 13.76 -25.95 5.11
N GLY A 21 13.54 -24.69 4.70
CA GLY A 21 12.24 -24.18 4.33
C GLY A 21 12.30 -23.13 3.23
N HIS A 22 11.25 -23.08 2.44
CA HIS A 22 11.02 -22.04 1.43
C HIS A 22 9.67 -21.42 1.66
N THR A 23 9.64 -20.08 1.74
CA THR A 23 8.39 -19.31 1.80
C THR A 23 7.98 -18.84 0.41
N ALA A 24 6.70 -18.87 0.12
CA ALA A 24 6.13 -18.12 -0.99
C ALA A 24 6.06 -16.64 -0.56
N GLY A 25 6.86 -15.78 -1.19
CA GLY A 25 7.05 -14.37 -0.81
C GLY A 25 8.33 -14.14 0.01
N ALA A 26 8.69 -12.87 0.18
CA ALA A 26 9.82 -12.46 1.01
C ALA A 26 9.37 -12.27 2.47
N PRO A 27 10.20 -12.62 3.48
CA PRO A 27 9.88 -12.35 4.87
C PRO A 27 9.56 -10.86 5.09
N GLY A 28 8.42 -10.57 5.74
CA GLY A 28 7.98 -9.20 6.01
C GLY A 28 7.35 -8.47 4.80
N ASN A 29 7.24 -9.11 3.63
CA ASN A 29 6.52 -8.58 2.49
C ASN A 29 5.12 -9.23 2.43
N PRO A 30 4.04 -8.45 2.56
CA PRO A 30 2.68 -9.00 2.50
C PRO A 30 2.23 -9.36 1.08
N PHE A 31 3.09 -9.24 0.07
CA PHE A 31 2.71 -9.42 -1.33
C PHE A 31 3.26 -10.70 -1.94
N PHE A 32 2.43 -11.35 -2.72
CA PHE A 32 2.83 -12.45 -3.61
C PHE A 32 2.07 -12.31 -4.93
N GLN A 33 2.80 -12.21 -6.04
CA GLN A 33 2.24 -11.88 -7.35
C GLN A 33 1.42 -10.56 -7.29
N ASN A 34 0.12 -10.63 -7.55
CA ASN A 34 -0.82 -9.50 -7.46
C ASN A 34 -1.74 -9.59 -6.24
N PHE A 35 -1.38 -10.37 -5.20
CA PHE A 35 -2.24 -10.58 -4.04
C PHE A 35 -1.58 -10.09 -2.75
N VAL A 36 -2.43 -9.63 -1.83
CA VAL A 36 -2.04 -9.41 -0.44
C VAL A 36 -2.22 -10.72 0.32
N MET A 37 -1.21 -11.08 1.09
CA MET A 37 -1.16 -12.33 1.84
C MET A 37 -1.34 -12.07 3.33
N CYS A 38 -2.26 -12.78 3.97
CA CYS A 38 -2.33 -12.86 5.43
C CYS A 38 -1.19 -13.72 5.98
N GLN A 39 -0.92 -14.80 5.25
CA GLN A 39 0.10 -15.77 5.61
C GLN A 39 0.78 -16.26 4.34
N ASN A 40 2.09 -16.21 4.34
CA ASN A 40 2.88 -16.78 3.26
C ASN A 40 2.81 -18.31 3.29
N GLY A 41 2.78 -18.93 2.10
CA GLY A 41 2.94 -20.37 2.00
C GLY A 41 4.33 -20.79 2.49
N LEU A 42 4.41 -21.95 3.12
CA LEU A 42 5.66 -22.53 3.56
C LEU A 42 5.79 -23.96 3.07
N ASP A 43 6.97 -24.29 2.57
CA ASP A 43 7.38 -25.66 2.26
C ASP A 43 8.62 -25.98 3.12
N ALA A 44 8.46 -26.83 4.10
CA ALA A 44 9.52 -27.12 5.06
C ALA A 44 9.86 -28.61 5.12
N ALA A 45 11.17 -28.93 5.12
CA ALA A 45 11.64 -30.28 5.37
C ALA A 45 11.54 -30.60 6.87
N LEU A 46 11.00 -31.76 7.18
CA LEU A 46 10.75 -32.19 8.56
C LEU A 46 11.91 -33.03 9.09
N ALA A 47 12.24 -32.81 10.35
CA ALA A 47 13.06 -33.75 11.13
C ALA A 47 12.18 -34.93 11.59
N GLY A 48 12.78 -36.09 11.76
CA GLY A 48 12.00 -37.22 12.23
C GLY A 48 12.82 -38.46 12.54
N THR A 49 12.08 -39.50 12.92
CA THR A 49 12.64 -40.84 13.17
C THR A 49 11.62 -41.89 12.74
N ASP A 50 12.13 -43.03 12.33
CA ASP A 50 11.29 -44.22 12.11
C ASP A 50 11.88 -45.45 12.80
N LEU A 51 11.02 -46.42 13.07
CA LEU A 51 11.35 -47.73 13.57
C LEU A 51 10.54 -48.78 12.78
N GLU A 52 11.19 -49.80 12.25
CA GLU A 52 10.60 -50.81 11.38
C GLU A 52 11.04 -52.21 11.79
N VAL A 53 10.09 -53.12 11.77
CA VAL A 53 10.35 -54.57 11.85
C VAL A 53 9.95 -55.21 10.53
N GLY A 54 10.86 -55.90 9.89
CA GLY A 54 10.63 -56.67 8.66
C GLY A 54 10.77 -58.15 8.85
N LEU A 55 9.87 -58.93 8.23
CA LEU A 55 9.91 -60.40 8.26
C LEU A 55 9.93 -60.95 6.84
N TYR A 56 10.77 -61.94 6.58
CA TYR A 56 10.76 -62.63 5.30
C TYR A 56 9.52 -63.48 5.13
N ILE A 57 8.96 -63.45 3.93
CA ILE A 57 7.77 -64.25 3.57
C ILE A 57 8.27 -65.60 3.05
N PRO A 58 8.01 -66.73 3.74
CA PRO A 58 8.56 -68.03 3.34
C PRO A 58 8.19 -68.45 1.92
N GLY A 59 7.00 -68.15 1.44
CA GLY A 59 6.55 -68.46 0.08
C GLY A 59 7.16 -67.57 -1.02
N LEU A 60 7.86 -66.51 -0.67
CA LEU A 60 8.51 -65.54 -1.58
C LEU A 60 10.04 -65.52 -1.41
N ALA A 61 10.60 -66.59 -0.86
CA ALA A 61 12.05 -66.66 -0.60
C ALA A 61 12.88 -66.51 -1.87
N ASP A 62 12.42 -67.01 -3.03
CA ASP A 62 13.10 -66.85 -4.32
C ASP A 62 13.16 -65.41 -4.83
N TRP A 63 12.28 -64.59 -4.34
CA TRP A 63 12.21 -63.14 -4.66
C TRP A 63 12.71 -62.27 -3.51
N ALA A 64 13.31 -62.87 -2.49
CA ALA A 64 13.69 -62.14 -1.27
C ALA A 64 12.53 -61.29 -0.70
N GLY A 65 11.28 -61.79 -0.81
CA GLY A 65 10.08 -61.08 -0.40
C GLY A 65 10.04 -60.85 1.11
N MET A 66 9.82 -59.62 1.52
CA MET A 66 9.79 -59.17 2.91
C MET A 66 8.60 -58.26 3.14
N ILE A 67 7.85 -58.51 4.21
CA ILE A 67 6.84 -57.60 4.71
C ILE A 67 7.35 -56.89 5.95
N SER A 68 7.20 -55.57 5.98
CA SER A 68 7.63 -54.73 7.09
C SER A 68 6.46 -53.95 7.65
N VAL A 69 6.47 -53.73 8.96
CA VAL A 69 5.57 -52.80 9.66
C VAL A 69 6.44 -51.84 10.48
N GLY A 70 6.13 -50.58 10.40
CA GLY A 70 6.87 -49.55 11.11
C GLY A 70 6.00 -48.42 11.63
N GLY A 71 6.59 -47.65 12.50
CA GLY A 71 6.06 -46.38 12.97
C GLY A 71 7.05 -45.25 12.73
N TYR A 72 6.57 -44.07 12.59
CA TYR A 72 7.39 -42.86 12.41
C TYR A 72 6.84 -41.68 13.18
N ALA A 73 7.71 -40.73 13.44
CA ALA A 73 7.35 -39.43 13.96
C ALA A 73 8.16 -38.32 13.22
N TYR A 74 7.48 -37.31 12.74
CA TYR A 74 8.07 -36.18 12.04
C TYR A 74 7.55 -34.87 12.61
N GLY A 75 8.38 -33.82 12.56
CA GLY A 75 8.02 -32.48 12.98
C GLY A 75 9.08 -31.47 12.60
N ASN A 76 8.78 -30.21 12.77
CA ASN A 76 9.75 -29.15 12.54
C ASN A 76 9.85 -28.21 13.75
N SER A 77 10.87 -28.41 14.57
CA SER A 77 11.18 -27.58 15.72
C SER A 77 12.28 -26.51 15.44
N ARG A 78 12.77 -26.42 14.21
CA ARG A 78 13.94 -25.58 13.87
C ARG A 78 13.61 -24.40 12.95
N TYR A 79 12.40 -24.26 12.47
CA TYR A 79 12.02 -23.10 11.68
C TYR A 79 11.56 -21.99 12.63
N ASP A 80 12.49 -21.09 12.93
CA ASP A 80 12.22 -19.90 13.72
C ASP A 80 11.63 -18.83 12.81
N TRP A 81 10.34 -18.57 12.94
CA TRP A 81 9.69 -17.39 12.39
C TRP A 81 10.08 -16.19 13.25
N SER A 82 11.29 -15.69 13.06
CA SER A 82 11.79 -14.54 13.83
C SER A 82 11.15 -13.20 13.45
N ALA A 83 10.33 -13.16 12.40
CA ALA A 83 9.65 -11.95 11.96
C ALA A 83 8.28 -12.28 11.35
N GLY A 84 7.23 -11.71 11.89
CA GLY A 84 5.86 -11.79 11.38
C GLY A 84 4.83 -12.12 12.47
N PRO A 85 3.53 -12.09 12.17
CA PRO A 85 2.46 -12.34 13.13
C PRO A 85 2.43 -13.77 13.70
N GLN A 86 3.27 -14.68 13.19
CA GLN A 86 3.40 -16.07 13.63
C GLN A 86 4.80 -16.40 14.18
N ALA A 87 5.55 -15.39 14.62
CA ALA A 87 6.85 -15.60 15.26
C ALA A 87 6.69 -16.51 16.50
N GLY A 88 7.37 -17.67 16.47
CA GLY A 88 7.37 -18.62 17.59
C GLY A 88 6.34 -19.75 17.54
N GLU A 89 5.54 -19.88 16.47
CA GLU A 89 4.66 -21.05 16.30
C GLU A 89 5.36 -22.17 15.53
N ASP A 90 5.24 -23.41 16.03
CA ASP A 90 5.65 -24.62 15.29
C ASP A 90 4.74 -24.77 14.06
N ILE A 91 5.30 -24.62 12.86
CA ILE A 91 4.56 -24.65 11.58
C ILE A 91 3.90 -26.02 11.36
N VAL A 92 4.54 -27.07 11.82
CA VAL A 92 4.04 -28.43 11.79
C VAL A 92 4.28 -29.05 13.15
N PRO A 93 3.23 -29.26 13.96
CA PRO A 93 3.38 -29.99 15.21
C PRO A 93 3.94 -31.39 14.93
N TRP A 94 4.62 -31.96 15.91
CA TRP A 94 5.06 -33.33 15.80
C TRP A 94 3.85 -34.24 15.58
N PHE A 95 3.90 -35.04 14.53
CA PHE A 95 2.89 -36.04 14.23
C PHE A 95 3.54 -37.41 14.08
N GLY A 96 2.79 -38.46 14.37
CA GLY A 96 3.22 -39.84 14.23
C GLY A 96 2.29 -40.62 13.34
N GLY A 97 2.83 -41.63 12.71
CA GLY A 97 2.10 -42.52 11.82
C GLY A 97 2.64 -43.94 11.86
N VAL A 98 1.91 -44.80 11.20
CA VAL A 98 2.28 -46.20 10.98
C VAL A 98 2.34 -46.47 9.49
N TYR A 99 3.17 -47.43 9.11
CA TYR A 99 3.22 -47.89 7.74
C TYR A 99 3.40 -49.40 7.63
N THR A 100 3.01 -49.91 6.48
CA THR A 100 3.35 -51.26 6.04
C THR A 100 4.05 -51.19 4.70
N ARG A 101 5.05 -52.06 4.50
CA ARG A 101 5.84 -52.07 3.27
C ARG A 101 6.07 -53.52 2.82
N LEU A 102 5.95 -53.75 1.53
CA LEU A 102 6.31 -54.98 0.86
C LEU A 102 7.50 -54.74 -0.04
N ASP A 103 8.61 -55.42 0.21
CA ASP A 103 9.83 -55.38 -0.60
C ASP A 103 10.03 -56.71 -1.31
N MET A 104 10.39 -56.69 -2.60
CA MET A 104 10.69 -57.88 -3.40
C MET A 104 11.80 -57.61 -4.39
N THR A 105 12.68 -58.61 -4.64
CA THR A 105 13.67 -58.62 -5.71
C THR A 105 13.32 -59.73 -6.69
N PHE A 106 12.40 -59.50 -7.62
CA PHE A 106 11.90 -60.54 -8.53
C PHE A 106 12.82 -60.81 -9.73
N ILE A 107 13.68 -59.85 -10.10
CA ILE A 107 14.73 -60.01 -11.11
C ILE A 107 16.07 -59.60 -10.45
N GLN A 108 17.15 -60.25 -10.80
CA GLN A 108 18.47 -59.86 -10.31
C GLN A 108 18.74 -58.38 -10.58
N ASN A 109 19.13 -57.65 -9.56
CA ASN A 109 19.39 -56.19 -9.57
C ASN A 109 18.14 -55.29 -9.63
N TRP A 110 16.93 -55.82 -9.62
CA TRP A 110 15.68 -55.04 -9.59
C TRP A 110 14.92 -55.27 -8.28
N ASP A 111 14.81 -54.22 -7.47
CA ASP A 111 13.99 -54.21 -6.28
C ASP A 111 12.69 -53.48 -6.53
N PHE A 112 11.62 -54.04 -6.09
CA PHE A 112 10.30 -53.44 -6.03
C PHE A 112 9.89 -53.25 -4.59
N SER A 113 9.38 -52.04 -4.26
CA SER A 113 8.84 -51.74 -2.93
C SER A 113 7.47 -51.08 -3.08
N LEU A 114 6.52 -51.53 -2.29
CA LEU A 114 5.20 -50.92 -2.17
C LEU A 114 4.96 -50.62 -0.70
N GLN A 115 4.65 -49.36 -0.39
CA GLN A 115 4.42 -48.90 0.98
C GLN A 115 3.10 -48.17 1.10
N ALA A 116 2.37 -48.39 2.17
CA ALA A 116 1.16 -47.66 2.56
C ALA A 116 1.37 -47.07 3.95
N ASN A 117 1.13 -45.80 4.11
CA ASN A 117 1.26 -45.02 5.36
C ASN A 117 -0.11 -44.52 5.80
N ASN A 118 -0.27 -44.34 7.10
CA ASN A 118 -1.39 -43.60 7.68
C ASN A 118 -0.92 -42.78 8.86
N ASP A 119 -1.22 -41.48 8.83
CA ASP A 119 -0.93 -40.55 9.93
C ASP A 119 -2.00 -39.46 10.05
N SER A 120 -1.90 -38.64 11.09
CA SER A 120 -2.86 -37.57 11.38
C SER A 120 -2.66 -36.31 10.54
N TYR A 121 -1.59 -36.20 9.75
CA TYR A 121 -1.26 -35.02 8.97
C TYR A 121 -1.52 -35.23 7.46
N PHE A 122 -1.13 -36.39 6.91
CA PHE A 122 -1.26 -36.70 5.48
C PHE A 122 -2.35 -37.73 5.18
N ASP A 123 -3.04 -38.26 6.21
CA ASP A 123 -3.99 -39.36 6.07
C ASP A 123 -3.36 -40.62 5.42
N TRP A 124 -4.05 -41.25 4.51
CA TRP A 124 -3.56 -42.41 3.77
C TRP A 124 -2.69 -41.96 2.59
N THR A 125 -1.44 -42.43 2.57
CA THR A 125 -0.51 -42.21 1.46
C THR A 125 0.09 -43.51 0.99
N GLY A 126 0.31 -43.64 -0.32
CA GLY A 126 0.89 -44.85 -0.94
C GLY A 126 2.13 -44.51 -1.78
N PHE A 127 3.15 -45.35 -1.66
CA PHE A 127 4.38 -45.20 -2.44
C PHE A 127 4.71 -46.52 -3.15
N ALA A 128 5.07 -46.44 -4.43
CA ALA A 128 5.64 -47.55 -5.19
C ALA A 128 7.04 -47.13 -5.67
N ARG A 129 8.02 -47.96 -5.47
CA ARG A 129 9.41 -47.73 -5.88
C ARG A 129 9.94 -48.90 -6.68
N LEU A 130 10.62 -48.62 -7.77
CA LEU A 130 11.38 -49.58 -8.54
C LEU A 130 12.85 -49.11 -8.54
N THR A 131 13.76 -49.96 -8.08
CA THR A 131 15.19 -49.63 -7.95
C THR A 131 16.01 -50.62 -8.74
N TYR A 132 16.88 -50.13 -9.62
CA TYR A 132 17.91 -50.91 -10.28
C TYR A 132 19.26 -50.74 -9.56
N ARG A 133 19.91 -51.86 -9.23
CA ARG A 133 21.23 -51.87 -8.59
C ARG A 133 22.31 -52.43 -9.53
N MET A 134 23.39 -51.67 -9.71
CA MET A 134 24.56 -52.17 -10.42
C MET A 134 25.39 -53.04 -9.48
N GLY A 135 25.40 -54.37 -9.72
CA GLY A 135 26.08 -55.37 -8.88
C GLY A 135 25.32 -55.67 -7.57
N GLY A 136 25.62 -56.76 -6.97
CA GLY A 136 25.00 -57.21 -5.71
C GLY A 136 24.19 -58.47 -5.87
N SER A 137 24.01 -59.19 -4.75
CA SER A 137 23.22 -60.42 -4.66
C SER A 137 21.79 -60.13 -4.18
N ARG A 138 20.92 -61.08 -4.30
CA ARG A 138 19.58 -61.03 -3.69
C ARG A 138 19.70 -61.01 -2.16
N ARG A 139 18.84 -60.29 -1.47
CA ARG A 139 18.79 -60.20 0.00
C ARG A 139 18.22 -61.44 0.63
N ARG A 140 18.93 -62.55 0.59
CA ARG A 140 18.39 -63.83 1.10
C ARG A 140 18.86 -64.22 2.50
N ASN A 141 20.03 -63.78 2.90
CA ASN A 141 20.64 -64.12 4.19
C ASN A 141 21.41 -62.95 4.79
N VAL A 142 21.82 -63.08 6.05
CA VAL A 142 22.52 -62.00 6.76
C VAL A 142 23.82 -61.57 6.07
N PRO A 143 24.70 -62.46 5.58
CA PRO A 143 25.89 -62.05 4.84
C PRO A 143 25.59 -61.20 3.61
N ASP A 144 24.60 -61.59 2.80
CA ASP A 144 24.21 -60.83 1.60
C ASP A 144 23.65 -59.43 1.95
N GLN A 145 23.00 -59.31 3.10
CA GLN A 145 22.44 -58.04 3.57
C GLN A 145 23.53 -57.11 4.13
N VAL A 146 24.56 -57.63 4.79
CA VAL A 146 25.68 -56.85 5.36
C VAL A 146 26.52 -56.15 4.25
N GLU A 147 26.62 -56.76 3.07
CA GLU A 147 27.33 -56.22 1.93
C GLU A 147 26.54 -55.13 1.17
N GLN A 148 25.29 -54.88 1.54
CA GLN A 148 24.42 -53.91 0.85
C GLN A 148 24.29 -52.60 1.63
N PRO A 149 24.05 -51.45 0.94
CA PRO A 149 23.74 -50.21 1.61
C PRO A 149 22.55 -50.38 2.55
N MET A 150 22.65 -49.78 3.74
CA MET A 150 21.50 -49.76 4.67
C MET A 150 20.28 -49.17 4.00
N MET A 151 19.16 -49.86 4.12
CA MET A 151 17.87 -49.34 3.64
C MET A 151 17.43 -48.18 4.53
N ARG A 152 17.28 -47.02 3.95
CA ARG A 152 16.75 -45.84 4.61
C ARG A 152 15.59 -45.28 3.79
N ASN A 153 14.74 -44.51 4.43
CA ASN A 153 13.74 -43.77 3.70
C ASN A 153 14.46 -42.61 2.98
N GLU A 154 14.47 -42.65 1.67
CA GLU A 154 15.13 -41.65 0.83
C GLU A 154 14.23 -40.42 0.55
N HIS A 155 12.95 -40.48 0.97
CA HIS A 155 12.03 -39.35 0.84
C HIS A 155 12.26 -38.35 1.96
N ILE A 156 12.53 -37.10 1.58
CA ILE A 156 12.45 -35.97 2.49
C ILE A 156 10.97 -35.72 2.73
N VAL A 157 10.52 -35.92 3.96
CA VAL A 157 9.15 -35.58 4.35
C VAL A 157 9.05 -34.06 4.41
N ARG A 158 8.14 -33.49 3.65
CA ARG A 158 7.90 -32.05 3.60
C ARG A 158 6.49 -31.75 4.10
N ALA A 159 6.38 -30.69 4.88
CA ALA A 159 5.10 -30.08 5.17
C ALA A 159 4.89 -28.88 4.26
N HIS A 160 3.71 -28.75 3.75
CA HIS A 160 3.30 -27.61 2.94
C HIS A 160 2.16 -26.89 3.64
N GLN A 161 2.39 -25.61 3.94
CA GLN A 161 1.34 -24.73 4.44
C GLN A 161 0.86 -23.87 3.30
N THR A 162 -0.43 -23.92 3.01
CA THR A 162 -1.02 -23.12 1.94
C THR A 162 -1.00 -21.65 2.30
N PRO A 163 -0.67 -20.76 1.34
CA PRO A 163 -0.76 -19.34 1.57
C PRO A 163 -2.23 -18.93 1.78
N ILE A 164 -2.45 -17.99 2.71
CA ILE A 164 -3.77 -17.41 2.96
C ILE A 164 -3.81 -16.02 2.34
N VAL A 165 -4.72 -15.82 1.38
CA VAL A 165 -4.93 -14.55 0.70
C VAL A 165 -5.84 -13.65 1.53
N ALA A 166 -5.51 -12.37 1.60
CA ALA A 166 -6.34 -11.36 2.22
C ALA A 166 -7.58 -11.07 1.36
N LEU A 167 -8.77 -11.21 1.94
CA LEU A 167 -10.03 -10.94 1.27
C LEU A 167 -10.57 -9.57 1.64
N ASN A 168 -11.09 -8.85 0.66
CA ASN A 168 -11.76 -7.57 0.84
C ASN A 168 -13.23 -7.80 1.20
N HIS A 169 -13.63 -7.38 2.38
CA HIS A 169 -15.01 -7.48 2.86
C HIS A 169 -15.99 -6.68 1.98
N ASP A 170 -15.61 -5.47 1.58
CA ASP A 170 -16.47 -4.53 0.84
C ASP A 170 -16.67 -4.92 -0.63
N ASN A 171 -15.83 -5.83 -1.13
CA ASN A 171 -15.90 -6.39 -2.48
C ASN A 171 -16.39 -7.86 -2.48
N GLY A 172 -17.36 -8.20 -1.64
CA GLY A 172 -17.93 -9.55 -1.59
C GLY A 172 -16.92 -10.65 -1.26
N ASN A 173 -15.94 -10.35 -0.41
CA ASN A 173 -14.85 -11.25 -0.03
C ASN A 173 -13.98 -11.72 -1.21
N GLN A 174 -13.83 -10.90 -2.25
CA GLN A 174 -12.86 -11.17 -3.30
C GLN A 174 -11.43 -10.89 -2.79
N PRO A 175 -10.41 -11.58 -3.30
CA PRO A 175 -9.02 -11.27 -2.97
C PRO A 175 -8.66 -9.82 -3.30
N TRP A 176 -7.90 -9.16 -2.42
CA TRP A 176 -7.28 -7.89 -2.73
C TRP A 176 -6.28 -8.08 -3.88
N ARG A 177 -6.49 -7.34 -4.97
CA ARG A 177 -5.60 -7.33 -6.12
C ARG A 177 -4.69 -6.09 -6.06
N VAL A 178 -3.38 -6.33 -6.13
CA VAL A 178 -2.36 -5.28 -6.05
C VAL A 178 -1.56 -5.26 -7.34
N ILE A 179 -1.32 -4.07 -7.84
CA ILE A 179 -0.49 -3.79 -9.01
C ILE A 179 0.71 -2.99 -8.52
N HIS A 180 1.90 -3.51 -8.76
CA HIS A 180 3.14 -2.93 -8.24
C HIS A 180 3.84 -2.07 -9.30
N VAL A 181 4.39 -0.93 -8.84
CA VAL A 181 5.18 0.00 -9.65
C VAL A 181 6.52 0.25 -8.97
N ASN A 182 7.61 0.12 -9.74
CA ASN A 182 8.96 0.44 -9.29
C ASN A 182 9.80 0.86 -10.50
N ASN A 183 10.24 2.12 -10.57
CA ASN A 183 11.02 2.65 -11.70
C ASN A 183 12.44 2.07 -11.82
N THR A 184 12.89 1.28 -10.85
CA THR A 184 14.17 0.53 -10.91
C THR A 184 14.00 -0.93 -11.33
N ALA A 185 12.77 -1.38 -11.60
CA ALA A 185 12.52 -2.77 -11.97
C ALA A 185 13.16 -3.14 -13.32
N THR A 186 13.85 -4.27 -13.33
CA THR A 186 14.47 -4.86 -14.53
C THR A 186 14.29 -6.37 -14.54
N PRO A 187 13.73 -6.97 -15.59
CA PRO A 187 13.11 -6.34 -16.77
C PRO A 187 11.79 -5.65 -16.43
N VAL A 188 11.24 -4.88 -17.39
CA VAL A 188 9.90 -4.30 -17.27
C VAL A 188 8.90 -5.42 -17.02
N GLY A 189 8.20 -5.34 -15.89
CA GLY A 189 7.35 -6.40 -15.41
C GLY A 189 5.92 -6.33 -15.91
N ASN A 190 5.09 -7.18 -15.32
CA ASN A 190 3.66 -7.31 -15.57
C ASN A 190 2.80 -6.77 -14.42
N GLY A 191 3.41 -6.06 -13.47
CA GLY A 191 2.73 -5.46 -12.32
C GLY A 191 2.57 -6.38 -11.11
N THR A 192 3.24 -7.54 -11.09
CA THR A 192 3.33 -8.37 -9.88
C THR A 192 4.39 -7.83 -8.91
N ALA A 193 4.38 -8.28 -7.66
CA ALA A 193 5.37 -7.91 -6.66
C ALA A 193 6.80 -8.28 -7.09
N GLU A 194 6.96 -9.42 -7.78
CA GLU A 194 8.23 -9.94 -8.29
C GLU A 194 8.67 -9.28 -9.60
N ALA A 195 7.71 -8.73 -10.37
CA ALA A 195 7.94 -8.10 -11.66
C ALA A 195 7.08 -6.83 -11.82
N PRO A 196 7.36 -5.74 -11.05
CA PRO A 196 6.56 -4.53 -11.06
C PRO A 196 6.67 -3.77 -12.40
N PHE A 197 5.65 -2.97 -12.73
CA PHE A 197 5.74 -2.00 -13.81
C PHE A 197 6.78 -0.92 -13.48
N THR A 198 7.38 -0.32 -14.51
CA THR A 198 8.35 0.77 -14.33
C THR A 198 7.71 2.16 -14.29
N ASN A 199 6.43 2.29 -14.63
CA ASN A 199 5.72 3.58 -14.69
C ASN A 199 4.25 3.44 -14.28
N ILE A 200 3.67 4.55 -13.82
CA ILE A 200 2.29 4.60 -13.35
C ILE A 200 1.25 4.49 -14.47
N VAL A 201 1.59 4.86 -15.70
CA VAL A 201 0.66 4.81 -16.83
C VAL A 201 0.31 3.35 -17.18
N ALA A 202 1.31 2.47 -17.19
CA ALA A 202 1.09 1.04 -17.40
C ALA A 202 0.30 0.41 -16.24
N ALA A 203 0.60 0.79 -15.01
CA ALA A 203 -0.12 0.33 -13.83
C ALA A 203 -1.58 0.81 -13.84
N ASN A 204 -1.81 2.07 -14.17
CA ASN A 204 -3.16 2.63 -14.30
C ASN A 204 -3.98 1.87 -15.36
N ALA A 205 -3.39 1.61 -16.53
CA ALA A 205 -4.04 0.82 -17.58
C ALA A 205 -4.36 -0.62 -17.17
N ALA A 206 -3.59 -1.19 -16.24
CA ALA A 206 -3.81 -2.53 -15.70
C ALA A 206 -4.83 -2.58 -14.55
N ALA A 207 -5.05 -1.45 -13.86
CA ALA A 207 -5.99 -1.32 -12.75
C ALA A 207 -7.41 -1.08 -13.28
N THR A 208 -8.07 -2.13 -13.71
CA THR A 208 -9.39 -2.05 -14.37
C THR A 208 -10.56 -2.50 -13.52
N ASN A 209 -10.29 -3.11 -12.36
CA ASN A 209 -11.35 -3.63 -11.49
C ASN A 209 -11.62 -2.68 -10.33
N PRO A 210 -12.87 -2.67 -9.82
CA PRO A 210 -13.17 -2.04 -8.54
C PRO A 210 -12.26 -2.57 -7.43
N TYR A 211 -11.84 -1.68 -6.53
CA TYR A 211 -10.94 -1.98 -5.41
C TYR A 211 -9.52 -2.44 -5.79
N ASP A 212 -9.11 -2.38 -7.06
CA ASP A 212 -7.70 -2.58 -7.40
C ASP A 212 -6.82 -1.57 -6.64
N ILE A 213 -5.68 -2.07 -6.16
CA ILE A 213 -4.69 -1.27 -5.45
C ILE A 213 -3.47 -1.12 -6.35
N VAL A 214 -3.03 0.11 -6.60
CA VAL A 214 -1.74 0.39 -7.22
C VAL A 214 -0.78 0.85 -6.14
N VAL A 215 0.28 0.08 -5.89
CA VAL A 215 1.34 0.39 -4.93
C VAL A 215 2.57 0.86 -5.67
N VAL A 216 3.03 2.07 -5.34
CA VAL A 216 4.20 2.70 -5.96
C VAL A 216 5.36 2.68 -4.99
N ALA A 217 6.42 1.95 -5.33
CA ALA A 217 7.66 1.98 -4.55
C ALA A 217 8.39 3.32 -4.75
N GLN A 218 9.21 3.73 -3.79
CA GLN A 218 10.09 4.88 -3.98
C GLN A 218 11.00 4.69 -5.21
N GLY A 219 11.52 3.48 -5.41
CA GLY A 219 12.50 3.21 -6.44
C GLY A 219 13.74 4.09 -6.30
N ASN A 220 14.08 4.82 -7.37
CA ASN A 220 15.12 5.84 -7.36
C ASN A 220 14.56 7.28 -7.55
N SER A 221 13.24 7.45 -7.40
CA SER A 221 12.61 8.78 -7.41
C SER A 221 12.96 9.53 -6.13
N ARG A 222 13.43 10.78 -6.28
CA ARG A 222 13.78 11.62 -5.12
C ARG A 222 13.90 13.08 -5.50
N VAL A 223 13.73 13.95 -4.51
CA VAL A 223 14.15 15.33 -4.53
C VAL A 223 15.50 15.44 -3.82
N ASN A 224 16.44 16.15 -4.38
CA ASN A 224 17.71 16.42 -3.72
C ASN A 224 17.50 17.50 -2.65
N LEU A 225 17.55 17.09 -1.40
CA LEU A 225 17.40 17.98 -0.24
C LEU A 225 18.75 18.37 0.38
N ASP A 226 19.89 18.06 -0.25
CA ASP A 226 21.21 18.48 0.20
C ASP A 226 21.49 19.92 -0.26
N PRO A 227 21.40 20.91 0.63
CA PRO A 227 21.59 22.32 0.27
C PRO A 227 23.05 22.67 -0.08
N ALA A 228 24.01 21.80 0.24
CA ALA A 228 25.41 21.96 -0.19
C ALA A 228 25.63 21.46 -1.63
N SER A 229 24.66 20.77 -2.22
CA SER A 229 24.71 20.26 -3.59
C SER A 229 24.35 21.34 -4.59
N SER A 230 25.08 21.41 -5.70
CA SER A 230 24.69 22.27 -6.85
C SER A 230 23.39 21.82 -7.53
N ALA A 231 22.91 20.62 -7.20
CA ALA A 231 21.65 20.04 -7.67
C ALA A 231 20.54 20.09 -6.58
N TYR A 232 20.67 21.01 -5.61
CA TYR A 232 19.64 21.21 -4.57
C TYR A 232 18.30 21.56 -5.20
N GLY A 233 17.24 20.85 -4.78
CA GLY A 233 15.91 20.99 -5.36
C GLY A 233 15.68 20.19 -6.65
N ASP A 234 16.73 19.65 -7.28
CA ASP A 234 16.57 18.84 -8.48
C ASP A 234 15.81 17.53 -8.18
N ILE A 235 14.93 17.18 -9.11
CA ILE A 235 14.17 15.92 -9.06
C ILE A 235 14.89 14.88 -9.90
N SER A 236 15.16 13.74 -9.28
CA SER A 236 15.73 12.57 -9.98
C SER A 236 14.66 11.51 -10.21
N ASN A 237 14.52 11.07 -11.45
CA ASN A 237 13.67 9.96 -11.87
C ASN A 237 12.25 9.94 -11.26
N PRO A 238 11.50 11.05 -11.32
CA PRO A 238 10.13 11.07 -10.82
C PRO A 238 9.23 10.14 -11.64
N TYR A 239 8.15 9.69 -11.04
CA TYR A 239 7.10 9.02 -11.80
C TYR A 239 6.28 10.05 -12.58
N GLY A 240 6.36 9.98 -13.91
CA GLY A 240 5.62 10.86 -14.80
C GLY A 240 4.23 10.36 -15.15
N GLY A 241 3.38 11.27 -15.65
CA GLY A 241 2.03 10.97 -16.12
C GLY A 241 0.96 11.21 -15.05
N THR A 242 -0.28 10.91 -15.41
CA THR A 242 -1.46 11.08 -14.55
C THR A 242 -1.99 9.72 -14.11
N PHE A 243 -2.26 9.56 -12.83
CA PHE A 243 -3.10 8.46 -12.34
C PHE A 243 -4.57 8.93 -12.32
N THR A 244 -5.43 8.23 -13.04
CA THR A 244 -6.89 8.45 -13.04
C THR A 244 -7.58 7.11 -12.86
N PRO A 245 -8.40 6.90 -11.81
CA PRO A 245 -9.02 5.61 -11.56
C PRO A 245 -9.95 5.22 -12.72
N LEU A 246 -9.81 3.97 -13.19
CA LEU A 246 -10.63 3.41 -14.27
C LEU A 246 -11.87 2.66 -13.74
N ALA A 247 -11.90 2.37 -12.44
CA ALA A 247 -13.01 1.73 -11.77
C ALA A 247 -13.24 2.35 -10.38
N ALA A 248 -14.39 2.07 -9.79
CA ALA A 248 -14.76 2.63 -8.49
C ALA A 248 -13.92 2.03 -7.34
N ASN A 249 -13.77 2.81 -6.28
CA ASN A 249 -13.15 2.39 -5.02
C ASN A 249 -11.70 1.92 -5.14
N GLN A 250 -10.97 2.35 -6.16
CA GLN A 250 -9.55 2.02 -6.33
C GLN A 250 -8.67 2.70 -5.28
N TYR A 251 -7.43 2.19 -5.15
CA TYR A 251 -6.41 2.72 -4.26
C TYR A 251 -5.15 3.03 -5.06
N PHE A 252 -4.53 4.18 -4.77
CA PHE A 252 -3.26 4.59 -5.33
C PHE A 252 -2.34 5.02 -4.19
N ILE A 253 -1.41 4.14 -3.79
CA ILE A 253 -0.67 4.25 -2.55
C ILE A 253 0.83 4.28 -2.82
N GLY A 254 1.50 5.31 -2.32
CA GLY A 254 2.96 5.36 -2.25
C GLY A 254 3.49 4.55 -1.07
N GLN A 255 4.65 3.92 -1.23
CA GLN A 255 5.40 3.35 -0.10
C GLN A 255 6.10 4.46 0.69
N GLY A 256 6.48 4.18 1.94
CA GLY A 256 7.24 5.10 2.79
C GLY A 256 6.53 5.51 4.07
N ALA A 257 5.25 5.20 4.21
CA ALA A 257 4.51 5.28 5.46
C ALA A 257 3.50 4.15 5.55
N ALA A 258 3.09 3.76 6.75
CA ALA A 258 2.12 2.70 6.94
C ALA A 258 0.77 3.08 6.35
N PHE A 259 0.18 2.18 5.59
CA PHE A 259 -1.17 2.31 5.06
C PHE A 259 -1.92 0.99 5.21
N PHE A 260 -2.97 0.98 6.02
CA PHE A 260 -3.70 -0.23 6.38
C PHE A 260 -4.96 -0.42 5.52
N ILE A 261 -5.07 -1.58 4.88
CA ILE A 261 -6.29 -2.01 4.21
C ILE A 261 -7.10 -2.96 5.11
N PRO A 262 -8.43 -2.84 5.15
CA PRO A 262 -9.27 -3.77 5.91
C PRO A 262 -9.36 -5.13 5.19
N THR A 263 -9.29 -6.21 5.95
CA THR A 263 -9.51 -7.56 5.41
C THR A 263 -10.51 -8.34 6.26
N SER A 264 -11.28 -9.22 5.62
CA SER A 264 -12.21 -10.10 6.32
C SER A 264 -11.56 -11.38 6.86
N THR A 265 -10.33 -11.69 6.42
CA THR A 265 -9.63 -12.94 6.77
C THR A 265 -8.65 -12.80 7.92
N CYS A 266 -7.97 -11.67 8.06
CA CYS A 266 -6.83 -11.54 8.97
C CYS A 266 -6.68 -10.15 9.62
N GLY A 267 -7.73 -9.32 9.60
CA GLY A 267 -7.66 -7.96 10.14
C GLY A 267 -6.91 -6.99 9.21
N PRO A 268 -6.59 -5.78 9.68
CA PRO A 268 -5.90 -4.78 8.86
C PRO A 268 -4.49 -5.21 8.49
N ILE A 269 -4.12 -5.03 7.21
CA ILE A 269 -2.76 -5.30 6.71
C ILE A 269 -2.13 -4.00 6.22
N ASP A 270 -0.89 -3.74 6.65
CA ASP A 270 -0.09 -2.63 6.14
C ASP A 270 0.43 -2.95 4.73
N ILE A 271 0.06 -2.12 3.75
CA ILE A 271 0.53 -2.19 2.36
C ILE A 271 1.44 -1.03 1.98
N GLY A 272 1.56 0.00 2.82
CA GLY A 272 2.45 1.14 2.60
C GLY A 272 3.92 0.84 2.89
N GLY A 273 4.18 -0.22 3.64
CA GLY A 273 5.51 -0.71 3.94
C GLY A 273 6.22 0.06 5.06
N LEU A 274 7.53 -0.17 5.18
CA LEU A 274 8.36 0.47 6.21
C LEU A 274 8.47 1.97 5.98
N ALA A 275 8.54 2.72 7.08
CA ALA A 275 8.78 4.16 7.05
C ALA A 275 10.06 4.50 6.25
N GLY A 276 9.95 5.41 5.31
CA GLY A 276 11.02 5.81 4.42
C GLY A 276 10.61 6.98 3.52
N PRO A 277 11.46 7.35 2.57
CA PRO A 277 11.10 8.39 1.61
C PRO A 277 9.91 7.97 0.74
N ARG A 278 9.03 8.92 0.48
CA ARG A 278 7.87 8.73 -0.40
C ARG A 278 8.28 8.70 -1.88
N PRO A 279 7.53 8.02 -2.77
CA PRO A 279 7.73 8.15 -4.20
C PRO A 279 7.37 9.57 -4.67
N VAL A 280 8.18 10.08 -5.59
CA VAL A 280 8.01 11.42 -6.17
C VAL A 280 7.24 11.32 -7.48
N LEU A 281 6.11 12.01 -7.56
CA LEU A 281 5.33 12.19 -8.78
C LEU A 281 5.65 13.55 -9.40
N SER A 282 5.69 13.62 -10.73
CA SER A 282 5.83 14.89 -11.45
C SER A 282 5.15 14.84 -12.81
N ASN A 283 4.24 15.76 -13.06
CA ASN A 283 3.55 15.90 -14.34
C ASN A 283 3.50 17.37 -14.77
N PRO A 284 4.50 17.90 -15.47
CA PRO A 284 4.57 19.31 -15.86
C PRO A 284 3.43 19.76 -16.81
N THR A 285 2.67 18.85 -17.39
CA THR A 285 1.64 19.16 -18.39
C THR A 285 0.22 18.90 -17.92
N GLY A 286 0.04 18.36 -16.71
CA GLY A 286 -1.29 18.01 -16.21
C GLY A 286 -1.29 17.67 -14.72
N ALA A 287 -2.36 17.06 -14.27
CA ALA A 287 -2.47 16.58 -12.89
C ALA A 287 -1.64 15.30 -12.70
N SER A 288 -0.98 15.17 -11.55
CA SER A 288 -0.34 13.90 -11.17
C SER A 288 -1.37 12.86 -10.75
N ILE A 289 -2.40 13.27 -10.01
CA ILE A 289 -3.49 12.41 -9.55
C ILE A 289 -4.82 13.08 -9.90
N ASN A 290 -5.74 12.35 -10.52
CA ASN A 290 -7.13 12.75 -10.65
C ASN A 290 -8.01 11.98 -9.67
N LEU A 291 -8.76 12.68 -8.84
CA LEU A 291 -9.76 12.08 -7.97
C LEU A 291 -11.04 11.78 -8.76
N ALA A 292 -11.54 10.57 -8.63
CA ALA A 292 -12.83 10.15 -9.13
C ALA A 292 -13.25 8.81 -8.52
N GLY A 293 -14.56 8.51 -8.53
CA GLY A 293 -15.09 7.18 -8.25
C GLY A 293 -14.77 6.62 -6.87
N GLY A 294 -14.50 7.46 -5.86
CA GLY A 294 -14.13 7.01 -4.52
C GLY A 294 -12.67 6.51 -4.43
N LEU A 295 -11.76 7.12 -5.20
CA LEU A 295 -10.31 6.83 -5.11
C LEU A 295 -9.78 7.14 -3.70
N VAL A 296 -8.97 6.24 -3.16
CA VAL A 296 -8.12 6.51 -1.99
C VAL A 296 -6.68 6.64 -2.44
N THR A 297 -6.03 7.74 -2.10
CA THR A 297 -4.62 7.99 -2.43
C THR A 297 -3.86 8.50 -1.22
N SER A 298 -2.61 8.05 -1.07
CA SER A 298 -1.78 8.37 0.10
C SER A 298 -0.29 8.21 -0.16
N ASN A 299 0.54 8.90 0.64
CA ASN A 299 1.98 8.74 0.74
C ASN A 299 2.76 9.16 -0.52
N PHE A 300 2.53 10.36 -1.03
CA PHE A 300 3.25 10.89 -2.19
C PHE A 300 3.88 12.26 -1.93
N ASP A 301 5.03 12.50 -2.54
CA ASP A 301 5.54 13.83 -2.83
C ASP A 301 5.19 14.18 -4.29
N ILE A 302 4.41 15.22 -4.52
CA ILE A 302 4.03 15.70 -5.86
C ILE A 302 4.83 17.00 -6.12
N VAL A 303 5.73 16.94 -7.09
CA VAL A 303 6.69 18.02 -7.28
C VAL A 303 6.70 18.51 -8.72
N ASN A 304 6.68 19.85 -8.92
CA ASN A 304 6.71 20.50 -10.24
C ASN A 304 5.62 20.00 -11.21
N SER A 305 4.46 19.58 -10.70
CA SER A 305 3.32 19.20 -11.52
C SER A 305 2.49 20.43 -11.88
N ALA A 306 1.95 20.48 -13.10
CA ALA A 306 1.05 21.58 -13.48
C ALA A 306 -0.16 21.65 -12.55
N ILE A 307 -0.67 20.50 -12.13
CA ILE A 307 -1.68 20.35 -11.08
C ILE A 307 -1.22 19.18 -10.18
N GLY A 308 -1.19 19.39 -8.86
CA GLY A 308 -0.89 18.32 -7.92
C GLY A 308 -1.99 17.26 -7.95
N ILE A 309 -3.18 17.63 -7.49
CA ILE A 309 -4.36 16.77 -7.46
C ILE A 309 -5.48 17.45 -8.26
N GLY A 310 -5.97 16.78 -9.29
CA GLY A 310 -7.11 17.20 -10.10
C GLY A 310 -8.35 16.36 -9.84
N SER A 311 -9.41 16.61 -10.63
CA SER A 311 -10.64 15.81 -10.62
C SER A 311 -11.00 15.30 -12.02
N ALA A 312 -11.68 14.17 -12.07
CA ALA A 312 -12.22 13.59 -13.29
C ALA A 312 -13.68 13.13 -13.05
N GLY A 313 -14.60 14.10 -13.03
CA GLY A 313 -16.04 13.85 -12.91
C GLY A 313 -16.54 13.64 -11.48
N ASN A 314 -17.25 12.54 -11.21
CA ASN A 314 -17.80 12.28 -9.87
C ASN A 314 -16.69 11.81 -8.90
N LEU A 315 -16.56 12.54 -7.80
CA LEU A 315 -15.56 12.26 -6.76
C LEU A 315 -15.92 11.04 -5.91
N SER A 316 -17.20 10.78 -5.70
CA SER A 316 -17.66 9.61 -4.95
C SER A 316 -17.79 8.38 -5.84
N ALA A 317 -17.69 7.19 -5.23
CA ALA A 317 -18.08 5.94 -5.88
C ALA A 317 -19.55 5.98 -6.31
N PRO A 318 -19.95 5.29 -7.39
CA PRO A 318 -21.33 5.27 -7.83
C PRO A 318 -22.25 4.58 -6.83
N GLY A 319 -23.48 5.11 -6.70
CA GLY A 319 -24.54 4.58 -5.85
C GLY A 319 -24.84 5.45 -4.62
N PRO A 320 -25.99 5.23 -3.98
CA PRO A 320 -26.39 5.95 -2.78
C PRO A 320 -25.39 5.69 -1.64
N GLY A 321 -24.82 6.75 -1.06
CA GLY A 321 -23.80 6.63 -0.01
C GLY A 321 -22.46 6.07 -0.51
N GLY A 322 -22.14 6.26 -1.79
CA GLY A 322 -20.86 5.85 -2.37
C GLY A 322 -19.68 6.46 -1.62
N ARG A 323 -18.62 5.69 -1.44
CA ARG A 323 -17.40 6.12 -0.74
C ARG A 323 -16.84 7.41 -1.37
N PRO A 324 -16.52 8.45 -0.56
CA PRO A 324 -15.83 9.63 -1.06
C PRO A 324 -14.44 9.29 -1.60
N SER A 325 -13.92 10.14 -2.48
CA SER A 325 -12.47 10.13 -2.76
C SER A 325 -11.70 10.68 -1.56
N VAL A 326 -10.58 10.05 -1.22
CA VAL A 326 -9.75 10.42 -0.07
C VAL A 326 -8.31 10.61 -0.51
N ALA A 327 -7.73 11.75 -0.16
CA ALA A 327 -6.31 12.02 -0.30
C ALA A 327 -5.70 12.31 1.07
N THR A 328 -4.64 11.59 1.43
CA THR A 328 -3.99 11.74 2.74
C THR A 328 -2.47 11.59 2.65
N ASP A 329 -1.74 12.23 3.56
CA ASP A 329 -0.26 12.16 3.62
C ASP A 329 0.42 12.52 2.29
N ILE A 330 0.05 13.63 1.70
CA ILE A 330 0.59 14.10 0.41
C ILE A 330 1.20 15.49 0.57
N ASP A 331 2.46 15.64 0.13
CA ASP A 331 3.10 16.93 0.00
C ASP A 331 3.09 17.39 -1.47
N ILE A 332 2.57 18.58 -1.76
CA ILE A 332 2.51 19.19 -3.09
C ILE A 332 3.33 20.45 -3.07
N TYR A 333 4.42 20.50 -3.83
CA TYR A 333 5.30 21.66 -3.82
C TYR A 333 6.07 21.83 -5.14
N ARG A 334 6.74 22.96 -5.28
CA ARG A 334 7.53 23.32 -6.44
C ARG A 334 8.97 23.60 -6.02
N THR A 335 9.92 22.99 -6.71
CA THR A 335 11.35 23.26 -6.56
C THR A 335 11.94 24.06 -7.73
N ASP A 336 11.35 23.94 -8.93
CA ASP A 336 11.74 24.70 -10.12
C ASP A 336 10.94 26.01 -10.19
N PRO A 337 11.57 27.17 -10.04
CA PRO A 337 10.88 28.46 -10.12
C PRO A 337 10.23 28.75 -11.48
N ALA A 338 10.64 28.06 -12.54
CA ALA A 338 10.02 28.19 -13.87
C ALA A 338 8.77 27.31 -14.06
N ALA A 339 8.56 26.31 -13.19
CA ALA A 339 7.38 25.46 -13.26
C ALA A 339 6.12 26.24 -12.84
N ARG A 340 5.06 26.16 -13.64
CA ARG A 340 3.73 26.61 -13.23
C ARG A 340 3.03 25.47 -12.52
N THR A 341 2.53 25.74 -11.32
CA THR A 341 1.99 24.68 -10.44
C THR A 341 0.78 25.18 -9.66
N GLN A 342 -0.26 24.36 -9.64
CA GLN A 342 -1.44 24.48 -8.77
C GLN A 342 -1.45 23.30 -7.78
N GLY A 343 -1.99 23.53 -6.61
CA GLY A 343 -2.10 22.47 -5.60
C GLY A 343 -3.21 21.46 -5.92
N ILE A 344 -4.44 21.81 -5.56
CA ILE A 344 -5.64 21.00 -5.76
C ILE A 344 -6.58 21.75 -6.70
N VAL A 345 -7.03 21.10 -7.78
CA VAL A 345 -7.95 21.72 -8.76
C VAL A 345 -9.12 20.79 -9.04
N ILE A 346 -10.28 21.17 -8.55
CA ILE A 346 -11.55 20.44 -8.71
C ILE A 346 -12.43 21.19 -9.72
N ASN A 347 -12.58 20.63 -10.91
CA ASN A 347 -13.34 21.27 -12.00
C ASN A 347 -14.60 20.48 -12.35
N ASN A 348 -15.77 21.16 -12.36
CA ASN A 348 -17.06 20.61 -12.75
C ASN A 348 -17.37 19.24 -12.12
N ALA A 349 -16.99 19.07 -10.86
CA ALA A 349 -17.13 17.83 -10.14
C ALA A 349 -18.46 17.76 -9.38
N SER A 350 -18.84 16.54 -8.99
CA SER A 350 -19.91 16.23 -8.05
C SER A 350 -19.42 15.16 -7.07
N GLY A 351 -20.18 14.89 -6.01
CA GLY A 351 -19.78 13.93 -4.99
C GLY A 351 -18.79 14.53 -4.01
N GLU A 352 -18.18 13.67 -3.20
CA GLU A 352 -17.40 14.09 -2.03
C GLU A 352 -15.91 13.72 -2.19
N ALA A 353 -15.04 14.64 -1.80
CA ALA A 353 -13.61 14.41 -1.61
C ALA A 353 -13.15 14.92 -0.25
N ILE A 354 -12.33 14.12 0.41
CA ILE A 354 -11.76 14.34 1.73
C ILE A 354 -10.26 14.44 1.63
N PHE A 355 -9.68 15.52 2.16
CA PHE A 355 -8.26 15.76 2.21
C PHE A 355 -7.81 15.81 3.67
N ARG A 356 -6.83 14.99 4.04
CA ARG A 356 -6.24 14.94 5.39
C ARG A 356 -4.72 14.90 5.28
N ASP A 357 -4.04 15.70 6.08
CA ASP A 357 -2.56 15.78 6.01
C ASP A 357 -2.03 16.03 4.59
N VAL A 358 -2.75 16.83 3.79
CA VAL A 358 -2.31 17.26 2.47
C VAL A 358 -1.66 18.63 2.61
N ASN A 359 -0.35 18.69 2.37
CA ASN A 359 0.43 19.91 2.50
C ASN A 359 0.66 20.53 1.13
N ILE A 360 0.35 21.81 0.99
CA ILE A 360 0.55 22.58 -0.24
C ILE A 360 1.62 23.62 0.03
N GLY A 361 2.74 23.54 -0.69
CA GLY A 361 3.96 24.23 -0.36
C GLY A 361 4.78 23.49 0.69
N LYS A 362 6.08 23.73 0.71
CA LYS A 362 7.02 23.12 1.65
C LYS A 362 8.02 24.13 2.17
N GLN A 363 8.23 24.11 3.47
CA GLN A 363 9.30 24.88 4.10
C GLN A 363 10.52 24.00 4.31
N VAL A 364 11.67 24.45 3.88
CA VAL A 364 12.95 23.77 4.04
C VAL A 364 13.91 24.65 4.79
N THR A 365 14.45 24.16 5.90
CA THR A 365 15.49 24.88 6.66
C THR A 365 16.85 24.42 6.19
N LEU A 366 17.66 25.33 5.69
CA LEU A 366 19.03 25.10 5.25
C LEU A 366 19.97 24.94 6.45
N PRO A 367 21.16 24.33 6.28
CA PRO A 367 22.13 24.16 7.37
C PRO A 367 22.65 25.47 7.98
N ASP A 368 22.59 26.58 7.25
CA ASP A 368 22.93 27.90 7.74
C ASP A 368 21.80 28.57 8.56
N GLY A 369 20.67 27.86 8.72
CA GLY A 369 19.48 28.37 9.40
C GLY A 369 18.55 29.20 8.52
N THR A 370 18.88 29.42 7.24
CA THR A 370 17.97 30.07 6.29
C THR A 370 16.78 29.18 6.01
N VAL A 371 15.60 29.77 5.92
CA VAL A 371 14.36 29.08 5.61
C VAL A 371 13.95 29.41 4.18
N GLU A 372 13.84 28.40 3.34
CA GLU A 372 13.29 28.50 2.00
C GLU A 372 11.86 27.98 1.96
N ASN A 373 11.01 28.65 1.20
CA ASN A 373 9.62 28.27 0.99
C ASN A 373 9.42 27.84 -0.47
N TRP A 374 9.12 26.58 -0.68
CA TRP A 374 8.81 26.00 -1.99
C TRP A 374 7.30 26.04 -2.23
N THR A 375 6.85 27.08 -2.93
CA THR A 375 5.44 27.48 -3.02
C THR A 375 4.83 27.25 -4.39
N MET A 376 3.51 27.20 -4.49
CA MET A 376 2.79 27.18 -5.77
C MET A 376 2.92 28.54 -6.52
N THR A 377 2.70 28.52 -7.84
CA THR A 377 2.64 29.76 -8.65
C THR A 377 1.22 30.25 -8.87
N ASP A 378 0.27 29.36 -8.85
CA ASP A 378 -1.15 29.62 -9.04
C ASP A 378 -1.91 29.08 -7.82
N GLY A 379 -3.23 29.24 -7.71
CA GLY A 379 -4.04 28.94 -6.53
C GLY A 379 -3.75 27.60 -5.86
N SER A 380 -3.79 27.56 -4.53
CA SER A 380 -3.52 26.34 -3.76
C SER A 380 -4.65 25.34 -3.84
N ILE A 381 -5.88 25.78 -3.58
CA ILE A 381 -7.10 24.98 -3.70
C ILE A 381 -8.07 25.76 -4.60
N VAL A 382 -8.40 25.18 -5.75
CA VAL A 382 -9.33 25.75 -6.72
C VAL A 382 -10.51 24.81 -6.92
N VAL A 383 -11.71 25.26 -6.63
CA VAL A 383 -12.97 24.56 -6.88
C VAL A 383 -13.79 25.36 -7.86
N ASN A 384 -13.94 24.88 -9.10
CA ASN A 384 -14.60 25.60 -10.16
C ASN A 384 -15.72 24.78 -10.82
N GLY A 385 -16.93 25.25 -10.71
CA GLY A 385 -18.12 24.59 -11.28
C GLY A 385 -18.56 23.33 -10.54
N GLY A 386 -19.68 22.76 -11.00
CA GLY A 386 -20.27 21.56 -10.39
C GLY A 386 -20.93 21.80 -9.03
N ALA A 387 -21.13 20.70 -8.30
CA ALA A 387 -21.67 20.72 -6.94
C ALA A 387 -20.91 19.71 -6.05
N PRO A 388 -19.61 19.89 -5.85
CA PRO A 388 -18.82 18.99 -5.04
C PRO A 388 -19.02 19.28 -3.54
N VAL A 389 -18.75 18.24 -2.72
CA VAL A 389 -18.54 18.38 -1.28
C VAL A 389 -17.04 18.15 -1.02
N ILE A 390 -16.37 19.19 -0.56
CA ILE A 390 -14.91 19.18 -0.33
C ILE A 390 -14.66 19.43 1.15
N ASP A 391 -13.94 18.50 1.80
CA ASP A 391 -13.50 18.64 3.18
C ASP A 391 -11.98 18.55 3.26
N PHE A 392 -11.35 19.69 3.51
CA PHE A 392 -9.90 19.82 3.67
C PHE A 392 -9.58 20.11 5.15
N ALA A 393 -8.82 19.23 5.79
CA ALA A 393 -8.37 19.40 7.17
C ALA A 393 -6.98 18.79 7.42
N ASP A 394 -6.37 19.20 8.51
CA ASP A 394 -5.09 18.70 9.04
C ASP A 394 -3.86 18.95 8.13
N GLY A 395 -4.07 19.52 6.94
CA GLY A 395 -3.01 19.91 6.02
C GLY A 395 -2.48 21.31 6.30
N THR A 396 -1.35 21.64 5.67
CA THR A 396 -0.75 22.97 5.69
C THR A 396 -0.77 23.60 4.30
N ILE A 397 -1.02 24.90 4.24
CA ILE A 397 -0.91 25.67 3.00
C ILE A 397 0.11 26.78 3.24
N LEU A 398 1.24 26.71 2.54
CA LEU A 398 2.32 27.66 2.69
C LEU A 398 2.51 28.46 1.40
N ASN A 399 2.57 29.78 1.54
CA ASN A 399 3.04 30.71 0.51
C ASN A 399 2.56 30.40 -0.90
N THR A 400 1.40 30.86 -1.28
CA THR A 400 0.99 30.87 -2.68
C THR A 400 1.27 32.21 -3.32
N GLN A 401 1.46 32.23 -4.64
CA GLN A 401 1.58 33.49 -5.38
C GLN A 401 0.20 34.01 -5.82
N GLU A 402 -0.87 33.24 -5.55
CA GLU A 402 -2.26 33.59 -5.83
C GLU A 402 -3.16 33.22 -4.65
N ASN A 403 -4.41 32.79 -4.88
CA ASN A 403 -5.39 32.52 -3.83
C ASN A 403 -5.06 31.23 -3.04
N ILE A 404 -5.28 31.26 -1.74
CA ILE A 404 -5.25 30.05 -0.89
C ILE A 404 -6.40 29.14 -1.28
N LEU A 405 -7.62 29.70 -1.30
CA LEU A 405 -8.84 29.02 -1.66
C LEU A 405 -9.59 29.87 -2.68
N GLU A 406 -9.88 29.27 -3.81
CA GLU A 406 -10.80 29.84 -4.82
C GLU A 406 -11.99 28.91 -5.01
N VAL A 407 -13.20 29.42 -4.79
CA VAL A 407 -14.45 28.72 -5.07
C VAL A 407 -15.24 29.54 -6.08
N ALA A 408 -15.36 29.02 -7.30
CA ALA A 408 -15.95 29.77 -8.39
C ALA A 408 -17.03 28.95 -9.14
N ASN A 409 -18.08 29.66 -9.59
CA ASN A 409 -19.08 29.13 -10.51
C ASN A 409 -19.76 27.82 -10.05
N THR A 410 -19.79 27.52 -8.77
CA THR A 410 -20.41 26.27 -8.25
C THR A 410 -21.93 26.37 -8.35
N LEU A 411 -22.55 25.22 -8.67
CA LEU A 411 -24.00 25.09 -8.79
C LEU A 411 -24.67 24.62 -7.49
N GLY A 412 -23.88 24.35 -6.46
CA GLY A 412 -24.26 23.84 -5.15
C GLY A 412 -23.08 23.14 -4.51
N GLY A 413 -23.33 22.25 -3.53
CA GLY A 413 -22.30 21.54 -2.78
C GLY A 413 -21.80 22.33 -1.58
N GLU A 414 -20.69 21.90 -1.01
CA GLU A 414 -20.08 22.51 0.16
C GLU A 414 -18.56 22.41 0.08
N VAL A 415 -17.86 23.49 0.43
CA VAL A 415 -16.40 23.50 0.53
C VAL A 415 -16.02 23.88 1.95
N ILE A 416 -15.36 22.97 2.66
CA ILE A 416 -14.90 23.19 4.03
C ILE A 416 -13.38 23.21 4.04
N LEU A 417 -12.80 24.32 4.48
CA LEU A 417 -11.37 24.46 4.79
C LEU A 417 -11.20 24.59 6.30
N THR A 418 -10.62 23.56 6.92
CA THR A 418 -10.29 23.56 8.34
C THR A 418 -8.79 23.73 8.51
N ALA A 419 -8.36 24.87 9.02
CA ALA A 419 -6.96 25.18 9.25
C ALA A 419 -6.50 24.73 10.64
N ASN A 420 -5.21 24.38 10.75
CA ASN A 420 -4.60 24.12 12.04
C ASN A 420 -4.30 25.43 12.78
N PRO A 421 -4.34 25.45 14.15
CA PRO A 421 -4.03 26.62 14.94
C PRO A 421 -2.64 27.19 14.65
N GLY A 422 -2.55 28.51 14.42
CA GLY A 422 -1.28 29.22 14.24
C GLY A 422 -0.63 29.04 12.86
N GLN A 423 -1.33 28.46 11.90
CA GLN A 423 -0.85 28.37 10.52
C GLN A 423 -1.01 29.70 9.79
N PRO A 424 0.10 30.36 9.40
CA PRO A 424 0.02 31.51 8.53
C PRO A 424 -0.22 31.06 7.08
N PHE A 425 -1.22 31.64 6.43
CA PHE A 425 -1.38 31.58 4.99
C PHE A 425 -0.76 32.87 4.42
N LEU A 426 0.43 32.75 3.85
CA LEU A 426 1.12 33.88 3.21
C LEU A 426 0.88 33.81 1.71
N GLU A 427 0.49 34.93 1.08
CA GLU A 427 0.14 34.95 -0.34
C GLU A 427 0.27 36.33 -0.99
N THR A 428 0.21 36.34 -2.33
CA THR A 428 0.26 37.57 -3.12
C THR A 428 -1.07 37.94 -3.79
N GLY A 429 -2.06 37.01 -3.79
CA GLY A 429 -3.40 37.20 -4.33
C GLY A 429 -4.45 37.53 -3.27
N ASP A 430 -5.72 37.25 -3.56
CA ASP A 430 -6.79 37.24 -2.56
C ASP A 430 -6.60 36.03 -1.62
N GLY A 431 -6.83 36.16 -0.31
CA GLY A 431 -6.75 35.06 0.63
C GLY A 431 -7.75 33.98 0.31
N VAL A 432 -9.00 34.33 0.41
CA VAL A 432 -10.10 33.47 0.04
C VAL A 432 -10.98 34.22 -0.98
N LEU A 433 -11.10 33.64 -2.17
CA LEU A 433 -11.98 34.15 -3.23
C LEU A 433 -13.19 33.23 -3.39
N VAL A 434 -14.37 33.77 -3.22
CA VAL A 434 -15.65 33.10 -3.54
C VAL A 434 -16.38 33.91 -4.59
N SER A 435 -16.60 33.33 -5.77
CA SER A 435 -17.20 34.06 -6.89
C SER A 435 -18.27 33.25 -7.62
N ASN A 436 -19.44 33.84 -7.85
CA ASN A 436 -20.57 33.19 -8.54
C ASN A 436 -20.89 31.81 -7.97
N ALA A 437 -20.75 31.61 -6.66
CA ALA A 437 -20.93 30.31 -6.01
C ALA A 437 -22.34 30.18 -5.44
N ALA A 438 -23.03 29.10 -5.82
CA ALA A 438 -24.31 28.71 -5.21
C ALA A 438 -24.10 27.69 -4.09
N GLY A 439 -22.94 27.06 -3.98
CA GLY A 439 -22.58 26.17 -2.87
C GLY A 439 -22.15 26.93 -1.62
N ASP A 440 -22.18 26.23 -0.50
CA ASP A 440 -21.74 26.76 0.78
C ASP A 440 -20.21 26.71 0.90
N VAL A 441 -19.61 27.70 1.58
CA VAL A 441 -18.18 27.76 1.84
C VAL A 441 -17.94 28.00 3.32
N THR A 442 -17.23 27.11 3.97
CA THR A 442 -16.85 27.23 5.38
C THR A 442 -15.34 27.26 5.53
N VAL A 443 -14.83 28.32 6.10
CA VAL A 443 -13.40 28.46 6.46
C VAL A 443 -13.34 28.61 7.97
N LYS A 444 -12.69 27.67 8.65
CA LYS A 444 -12.69 27.60 10.11
C LYS A 444 -11.37 27.09 10.65
N ASN A 445 -11.18 27.29 11.95
CA ASN A 445 -10.09 26.68 12.70
C ASN A 445 -10.46 25.31 13.25
N ALA A 446 -9.49 24.38 13.32
CA ALA A 446 -9.66 23.08 13.95
C ALA A 446 -9.96 23.18 15.47
N VAL A 447 -9.51 24.24 16.14
CA VAL A 447 -9.77 24.51 17.56
C VAL A 447 -10.62 25.78 17.68
N PRO A 448 -11.93 25.65 17.95
CA PRO A 448 -12.83 26.79 18.09
C PRO A 448 -12.35 27.80 19.15
N GLY A 449 -12.42 29.11 18.82
CA GLY A 449 -12.01 30.19 19.71
C GLY A 449 -10.50 30.41 19.83
N SER A 450 -9.69 29.67 19.06
CA SER A 450 -8.26 29.93 18.93
C SER A 450 -8.04 30.85 17.74
N PRO A 451 -7.53 32.09 17.91
CA PRO A 451 -7.24 32.99 16.79
C PRO A 451 -6.05 32.42 16.03
N SER A 452 -6.24 31.91 14.79
CA SER A 452 -5.11 31.21 14.27
C SER A 452 -5.03 30.96 12.77
N MET A 453 -6.02 31.26 11.99
CA MET A 453 -5.82 31.34 10.55
C MET A 453 -5.34 32.76 10.23
N ILE A 454 -4.08 32.92 9.90
CA ILE A 454 -3.50 34.22 9.53
C ILE A 454 -3.48 34.30 8.02
N ILE A 455 -4.33 35.15 7.45
CA ILE A 455 -4.30 35.48 6.02
C ILE A 455 -3.45 36.76 5.87
N ASP A 456 -2.29 36.64 5.25
CA ASP A 456 -1.42 37.77 4.91
C ASP A 456 -1.46 37.94 3.39
N SER A 457 -2.48 38.66 2.90
CA SER A 457 -2.76 38.81 1.48
C SER A 457 -2.24 40.16 0.93
N GLN A 458 -1.83 40.15 -0.33
CA GLN A 458 -1.46 41.39 -1.05
C GLN A 458 -2.64 42.03 -1.78
N GLN A 459 -3.79 41.37 -1.83
CA GLN A 459 -5.04 41.87 -2.36
C GLN A 459 -6.12 41.87 -1.26
N ASP A 460 -7.35 41.41 -1.53
CA ASP A 460 -8.36 41.29 -0.50
C ASP A 460 -8.05 40.06 0.40
N GLY A 461 -8.25 40.18 1.69
CA GLY A 461 -8.09 39.03 2.61
C GLY A 461 -9.16 37.98 2.34
N ILE A 462 -10.41 38.38 2.34
CA ILE A 462 -11.56 37.58 1.95
C ILE A 462 -12.37 38.37 0.92
N ARG A 463 -12.61 37.78 -0.23
CA ARG A 463 -13.42 38.38 -1.28
C ARG A 463 -14.58 37.48 -1.66
N VAL A 464 -15.81 37.98 -1.55
CA VAL A 464 -17.03 37.27 -1.94
C VAL A 464 -17.79 38.11 -2.95
N VAL A 465 -18.05 37.54 -4.14
CA VAL A 465 -18.67 38.27 -5.26
C VAL A 465 -19.75 37.43 -5.90
N ASN A 466 -20.96 38.01 -6.06
CA ASN A 466 -22.11 37.41 -6.76
C ASN A 466 -22.47 35.99 -6.25
N SER A 467 -22.26 35.69 -5.00
CA SER A 467 -22.46 34.34 -4.45
C SER A 467 -23.78 34.22 -3.71
N SER A 468 -24.52 33.13 -3.95
CA SER A 468 -25.84 32.89 -3.39
C SER A 468 -25.90 31.83 -2.29
N GLY A 469 -24.81 31.06 -2.09
CA GLY A 469 -24.65 30.13 -0.98
C GLY A 469 -24.40 30.82 0.36
N THR A 470 -24.22 30.05 1.40
CA THR A 470 -23.82 30.51 2.73
C THR A 470 -22.29 30.48 2.84
N GLN A 471 -21.67 31.61 3.16
CA GLN A 471 -20.25 31.70 3.44
C GLN A 471 -20.06 31.91 4.94
N THR A 472 -19.27 31.06 5.55
CA THR A 472 -18.96 31.10 7.00
C THR A 472 -17.46 31.16 7.22
N PHE A 473 -17.04 32.17 7.97
CA PHE A 473 -15.64 32.42 8.32
C PHE A 473 -15.52 32.49 9.84
N ASP A 474 -14.94 31.44 10.44
CA ASP A 474 -14.81 31.29 11.88
C ASP A 474 -13.35 31.35 12.31
N ASP A 475 -13.04 32.15 13.34
CA ASP A 475 -11.71 32.28 13.94
C ASP A 475 -10.61 32.71 12.93
N VAL A 476 -10.92 33.65 12.06
CA VAL A 476 -10.02 34.14 11.00
C VAL A 476 -9.34 35.44 11.40
N VAL A 477 -8.02 35.48 11.25
CA VAL A 477 -7.22 36.72 11.40
C VAL A 477 -6.69 37.13 10.05
N ILE A 478 -6.98 38.36 9.62
CA ILE A 478 -6.46 38.96 8.40
C ILE A 478 -5.41 39.98 8.78
N VAL A 479 -4.17 39.76 8.31
CA VAL A 479 -3.05 40.67 8.56
C VAL A 479 -2.58 41.21 7.23
N ALA A 480 -2.37 42.51 7.16
CA ALA A 480 -1.77 43.19 6.00
C ALA A 480 -2.48 42.92 4.65
N ALA A 481 -3.81 43.04 4.62
CA ALA A 481 -4.53 43.05 3.35
C ALA A 481 -4.08 44.24 2.50
N GLY A 482 -3.52 43.99 1.35
CA GLY A 482 -3.16 44.80 0.20
C GLY A 482 -2.87 46.28 0.38
N GLY A 483 -2.64 46.94 -0.72
CA GLY A 483 -2.44 48.37 -0.79
C GLY A 483 -3.75 49.19 -0.96
N PRO A 484 -3.69 50.47 -1.35
CA PRO A 484 -4.86 51.30 -1.61
C PRO A 484 -5.80 50.65 -2.64
N GLY A 485 -7.04 50.45 -2.26
CA GLY A 485 -8.09 49.87 -3.12
C GLY A 485 -8.48 48.41 -2.78
N PHE A 486 -7.73 47.76 -1.92
CA PHE A 486 -8.09 46.41 -1.41
C PHE A 486 -8.71 46.49 -0.01
N ALA A 487 -9.31 45.40 0.43
CA ALA A 487 -9.97 45.30 1.73
C ALA A 487 -9.57 44.05 2.51
N GLY A 488 -9.64 44.10 3.83
CA GLY A 488 -9.56 42.90 4.66
C GLY A 488 -10.69 41.94 4.28
N VAL A 489 -11.93 42.43 4.24
CA VAL A 489 -13.09 41.70 3.72
C VAL A 489 -13.75 42.57 2.66
N ASN A 490 -14.04 41.97 1.49
CA ASN A 490 -14.69 42.62 0.35
C ASN A 490 -15.89 41.78 -0.10
N LEU A 491 -17.10 42.30 0.16
CA LEU A 491 -18.39 41.67 -0.24
C LEU A 491 -19.01 42.51 -1.36
N GLN A 492 -19.37 41.85 -2.48
CA GLN A 492 -19.98 42.55 -3.63
C GLN A 492 -21.11 41.74 -4.23
N ASN A 493 -22.33 42.32 -4.26
CA ASN A 493 -23.50 41.77 -4.92
C ASN A 493 -23.85 40.34 -4.47
N ASN A 494 -23.75 40.03 -3.17
CA ASN A 494 -24.01 38.69 -2.66
C ASN A 494 -25.48 38.55 -2.23
N PRO A 495 -26.31 37.81 -2.96
CA PRO A 495 -27.66 37.48 -2.51
C PRO A 495 -27.69 36.41 -1.41
N GLY A 496 -26.58 35.72 -1.15
CA GLY A 496 -26.40 34.73 -0.08
C GLY A 496 -26.15 35.35 1.29
N THR A 497 -25.78 34.53 2.24
CA THR A 497 -25.46 34.94 3.61
C THR A 497 -23.98 34.83 3.89
N SER A 498 -23.35 35.87 4.41
CA SER A 498 -21.95 35.84 4.85
C SER A 498 -21.86 35.97 6.37
N ASN A 499 -21.41 34.94 7.04
CA ASN A 499 -21.26 34.88 8.50
C ASN A 499 -19.78 35.03 8.88
N PHE A 500 -19.50 35.94 9.78
CA PHE A 500 -18.16 36.16 10.32
C PHE A 500 -18.21 36.00 11.84
N ASN A 501 -17.56 34.97 12.37
CA ASN A 501 -17.49 34.73 13.79
C ASN A 501 -16.02 34.86 14.23
N ASN A 502 -15.77 35.70 15.23
CA ASN A 502 -14.43 35.94 15.76
C ASN A 502 -13.40 36.32 14.67
N LEU A 503 -13.75 37.36 13.88
CA LEU A 503 -12.91 37.90 12.80
C LEU A 503 -12.04 39.04 13.35
N ASP A 504 -10.74 38.96 13.17
CA ASP A 504 -9.80 40.06 13.47
C ASP A 504 -9.16 40.53 12.17
N ILE A 505 -9.22 41.85 11.92
CA ILE A 505 -8.70 42.46 10.71
C ILE A 505 -7.69 43.53 11.08
N THR A 506 -6.43 43.35 10.71
CA THR A 506 -5.38 44.33 10.79
C THR A 506 -4.91 44.69 9.38
N THR A 507 -5.26 45.84 8.89
CA THR A 507 -4.86 46.31 7.55
C THR A 507 -3.90 47.50 7.62
N VAL A 508 -2.99 47.58 6.64
CA VAL A 508 -2.09 48.71 6.48
C VAL A 508 -2.36 49.38 5.13
N ASN A 509 -2.87 50.61 5.15
CA ASN A 509 -3.24 51.40 3.96
C ASN A 509 -4.37 50.78 3.09
N SER A 510 -5.20 49.94 3.64
CA SER A 510 -6.36 49.32 2.97
C SER A 510 -7.65 49.47 3.78
N ILE A 511 -8.79 49.11 3.20
CA ILE A 511 -10.10 49.15 3.84
C ILE A 511 -10.23 47.89 4.73
N GLY A 512 -10.65 48.04 5.99
CA GLY A 512 -10.90 46.86 6.86
C GLY A 512 -12.03 45.99 6.33
N PHE A 513 -13.19 46.58 6.08
CA PHE A 513 -14.38 45.88 5.61
C PHE A 513 -15.11 46.70 4.56
N LEU A 514 -15.38 46.14 3.39
CA LEU A 514 -16.12 46.76 2.29
C LEU A 514 -17.34 45.87 1.94
N ALA A 515 -18.52 46.38 2.00
CA ALA A 515 -19.74 45.75 1.51
C ALA A 515 -20.44 46.67 0.51
N ALA A 516 -20.70 46.16 -0.69
CA ALA A 516 -21.36 46.93 -1.76
C ALA A 516 -22.47 46.09 -2.40
N ASN A 517 -23.71 46.63 -2.36
CA ASN A 517 -24.91 46.02 -2.88
C ASN A 517 -25.23 44.64 -2.27
N ASP A 518 -24.85 44.42 -1.02
CA ASP A 518 -25.21 43.21 -0.28
C ASP A 518 -26.54 43.42 0.46
N ASN A 519 -27.34 42.35 0.60
CA ASN A 519 -28.60 42.38 1.32
C ASN A 519 -28.42 42.14 2.82
#